data_21c528c05cf4c135f2ca22c0bc545db8
#
_entry.id   21c528c05cf4c135f2ca22c0bc545db8
#
_cell.length_a   1.000
_cell.length_b   1.000
_cell.length_c   1.000
_cell.angle_alpha   90.00
_cell.angle_beta   90.00
_cell.angle_gamma   90.00
#
_symmetry.space_group_name_H-M   'P 1'
#
loop_
_entity.id
_entity.type
_entity.pdbx_description
1 polymer ?
#
loop_
_entity_poly.entity_id
_entity_poly.type
_entity_poly.pdbx_seq_one_letter_code
_entity_poly.pdbx_strand_id
1 'polypeptide(L)'
;MSENAKYWIWLQNVFGYGAKISKIIDEFGGAKELYNLGETEWRMSSFLTNRQVEKLISTDIEKGNEVIDYCLQQGYKIVDYDDESYPNRLKDIPDAPAVLYVDGILPDIDNLVTIAMVGSRKASEYAVRVARVFGKGLTEAGASVISGGALGIDSYSHEGALVTEYQPFTKASGRNFPVRNRIISGLSLGVLVVEAGVRSGTFVTTKRALEQKRDLYAVPAPVLSVEYGGTNKLIENGAGVAINPVDVVKAYADRFDTLDMSKLRESNQIALDKSEQDVNMARIKPRTQNQIKQSNPDEEKYSFKNVEKSREHRAKVEEKAIELQGNVKIVYDCLDDEYNFIDDVIAKSNLPASSVLAALTVLEIKKLIISASGKRFKKS
;
A
#
# COMPACT_ATOMS: atom_id res chain seq x y z
N MET A 1 22.28 -2.85 14.33
CA MET A 1 22.04 -1.91 15.47
C MET A 1 23.36 -1.35 15.90
N SER A 2 23.50 -0.02 15.90
CA SER A 2 24.73 0.65 16.39
C SER A 2 24.81 0.65 17.93
N GLU A 3 25.97 1.02 18.47
CA GLU A 3 26.13 1.24 19.93
C GLU A 3 25.29 2.43 20.44
N ASN A 4 24.84 3.30 19.53
CA ASN A 4 24.09 4.50 19.83
C ASN A 4 22.56 4.30 19.76
N ALA A 5 22.06 3.10 19.45
CA ALA A 5 20.64 2.84 19.20
C ALA A 5 19.72 3.37 20.31
N LYS A 6 20.09 3.20 21.60
CA LYS A 6 19.29 3.72 22.72
C LYS A 6 19.10 5.24 22.69
N TYR A 7 20.12 5.98 22.23
CA TYR A 7 20.03 7.43 22.09
C TYR A 7 19.10 7.84 20.94
N TRP A 8 19.12 7.10 19.84
CA TRP A 8 18.22 7.33 18.72
C TRP A 8 16.77 7.01 19.07
N ILE A 9 16.53 5.94 19.86
CA ILE A 9 15.19 5.62 20.38
C ILE A 9 14.72 6.69 21.36
N TRP A 10 15.61 7.15 22.25
CA TRP A 10 15.31 8.25 23.15
C TRP A 10 14.95 9.52 22.38
N LEU A 11 15.74 9.89 21.37
CA LEU A 11 15.47 11.03 20.50
C LEU A 11 14.09 10.92 19.83
N GLN A 12 13.75 9.74 19.33
CA GLN A 12 12.44 9.47 18.74
C GLN A 12 11.30 9.67 19.76
N ASN A 13 11.50 9.25 21.01
CA ASN A 13 10.51 9.43 22.08
C ASN A 13 10.32 10.92 22.43
N VAL A 14 11.38 11.72 22.38
CA VAL A 14 11.34 13.17 22.64
C VAL A 14 10.63 13.92 21.53
N PHE A 15 11.06 13.73 20.28
CA PHE A 15 10.61 14.56 19.16
C PHE A 15 9.43 13.95 18.40
N GLY A 16 9.18 12.66 18.58
CA GLY A 16 8.10 11.92 17.92
C GLY A 16 8.42 11.48 16.49
N TYR A 17 7.50 10.74 15.91
CA TYR A 17 7.63 10.22 14.55
C TYR A 17 7.51 11.32 13.49
N GLY A 18 8.35 11.26 12.46
CA GLY A 18 8.39 12.27 11.38
C GLY A 18 9.05 13.59 11.80
N ALA A 19 9.80 13.62 12.89
CA ALA A 19 10.60 14.75 13.27
C ALA A 19 11.73 15.00 12.24
N LYS A 20 12.11 16.26 12.05
CA LYS A 20 13.22 16.65 11.18
C LYS A 20 14.56 16.46 11.91
N ILE A 21 14.98 15.20 12.05
CA ILE A 21 16.21 14.88 12.80
C ILE A 21 17.48 15.42 12.15
N SER A 22 17.48 15.64 10.81
CA SER A 22 18.59 16.27 10.12
C SER A 22 19.02 17.59 10.79
N LYS A 23 18.04 18.42 11.19
CA LYS A 23 18.34 19.68 11.88
C LYS A 23 18.98 19.49 13.25
N ILE A 24 18.64 18.38 13.94
CA ILE A 24 19.23 18.05 15.24
C ILE A 24 20.65 17.57 15.05
N ILE A 25 20.89 16.80 14.00
CA ILE A 25 22.23 16.33 13.63
C ILE A 25 23.12 17.51 13.23
N ASP A 26 22.59 18.41 12.39
CA ASP A 26 23.32 19.61 11.94
C ASP A 26 23.73 20.49 13.11
N GLU A 27 22.89 20.65 14.14
CA GLU A 27 23.13 21.54 15.28
C GLU A 27 23.96 20.86 16.38
N PHE A 28 23.70 19.61 16.70
CA PHE A 28 24.25 18.94 17.89
C PHE A 28 25.20 17.77 17.55
N GLY A 29 25.31 17.38 16.29
CA GLY A 29 26.15 16.26 15.85
C GLY A 29 25.47 14.90 15.87
N GLY A 30 24.43 14.70 16.68
CA GLY A 30 23.71 13.43 16.74
C GLY A 30 22.88 13.25 18.02
N ALA A 31 22.29 12.07 18.16
CA ALA A 31 21.41 11.76 19.29
C ALA A 31 22.19 11.63 20.62
N LYS A 32 23.36 10.98 20.57
CA LYS A 32 24.24 10.77 21.73
C LYS A 32 24.87 12.09 22.19
N GLU A 33 25.32 12.89 21.24
CA GLU A 33 25.89 14.21 21.49
C GLU A 33 24.85 15.10 22.15
N LEU A 34 23.64 15.20 21.62
CA LEU A 34 22.54 15.93 22.24
C LEU A 34 22.27 15.45 23.67
N TYR A 35 22.21 14.13 23.89
CA TYR A 35 21.96 13.56 25.22
C TYR A 35 23.06 14.00 26.23
N ASN A 36 24.33 13.93 25.82
CA ASN A 36 25.49 14.19 26.67
C ASN A 36 25.64 15.69 27.05
N LEU A 37 25.02 16.61 26.32
CA LEU A 37 24.99 18.03 26.68
C LEU A 37 24.33 18.23 28.05
N GLY A 38 23.20 17.60 28.31
CA GLY A 38 22.48 17.71 29.56
C GLY A 38 21.58 18.94 29.67
N GLU A 39 20.86 19.04 30.80
CA GLU A 39 19.80 20.03 31.01
C GLU A 39 20.26 21.49 30.88
N THR A 40 21.43 21.82 31.40
CA THR A 40 21.92 23.20 31.37
C THR A 40 22.09 23.71 29.95
N GLU A 41 22.76 22.95 29.10
CA GLU A 41 23.02 23.30 27.71
C GLU A 41 21.74 23.27 26.89
N TRP A 42 20.82 22.34 27.15
CA TRP A 42 19.50 22.32 26.49
C TRP A 42 18.69 23.57 26.75
N ARG A 43 18.72 24.09 28.02
CA ARG A 43 18.01 25.31 28.41
C ARG A 43 18.68 26.57 27.82
N MET A 44 19.97 26.53 27.57
CA MET A 44 20.73 27.66 26.96
C MET A 44 20.63 27.64 25.42
N SER A 45 20.23 26.56 24.81
CA SER A 45 20.13 26.43 23.35
C SER A 45 19.03 27.34 22.80
N SER A 46 19.36 28.17 21.83
CA SER A 46 18.38 28.96 21.07
C SER A 46 17.63 28.12 20.02
N PHE A 47 18.11 26.92 19.75
CA PHE A 47 17.51 25.99 18.77
C PHE A 47 16.33 25.22 19.35
N LEU A 48 16.37 24.91 20.66
CA LEU A 48 15.34 24.11 21.33
C LEU A 48 14.25 25.00 21.91
N THR A 49 12.99 24.62 21.69
CA THR A 49 11.86 25.26 22.37
C THR A 49 11.75 24.78 23.82
N ASN A 50 11.21 25.60 24.72
CA ASN A 50 10.99 25.21 26.13
C ASN A 50 10.25 23.88 26.26
N ARG A 51 9.26 23.62 25.38
CA ARG A 51 8.51 22.35 25.36
C ARG A 51 9.40 21.16 24.99
N GLN A 52 10.35 21.35 24.08
CA GLN A 52 11.30 20.29 23.71
C GLN A 52 12.27 20.02 24.84
N VAL A 53 12.78 21.07 25.51
CA VAL A 53 13.65 20.93 26.67
C VAL A 53 12.94 20.15 27.80
N GLU A 54 11.71 20.49 28.14
CA GLU A 54 10.95 19.74 29.13
C GLU A 54 10.76 18.26 28.75
N LYS A 55 10.61 17.96 27.47
CA LYS A 55 10.55 16.59 27.00
C LYS A 55 11.89 15.87 27.08
N LEU A 56 13.00 16.55 26.74
CA LEU A 56 14.36 16.01 26.90
C LEU A 56 14.61 15.60 28.35
N ILE A 57 14.22 16.44 29.30
CA ILE A 57 14.39 16.22 30.76
C ILE A 57 13.50 15.05 31.23
N SER A 58 12.24 15.01 30.76
CA SER A 58 11.26 14.04 31.27
C SER A 58 11.31 12.67 30.58
N THR A 59 12.04 12.54 29.47
CA THR A 59 12.12 11.28 28.71
C THR A 59 13.26 10.43 29.24
N ASP A 60 12.90 9.30 29.85
CA ASP A 60 13.87 8.33 30.37
C ASP A 60 14.51 7.54 29.23
N ILE A 61 15.85 7.51 29.22
CA ILE A 61 16.64 6.75 28.25
C ILE A 61 16.49 5.24 28.43
N GLU A 62 16.21 4.77 29.67
CA GLU A 62 16.05 3.34 29.94
C GLU A 62 14.86 2.73 29.19
N LYS A 63 13.85 3.51 28.85
CA LYS A 63 12.78 3.08 27.94
C LYS A 63 13.30 2.65 26.56
N GLY A 64 14.44 3.21 26.12
CA GLY A 64 15.12 2.76 24.91
C GLY A 64 15.65 1.33 25.06
N ASN A 65 16.22 1.00 26.20
CA ASN A 65 16.70 -0.35 26.48
C ASN A 65 15.54 -1.38 26.52
N GLU A 66 14.40 -1.02 27.12
CA GLU A 66 13.19 -1.88 27.14
C GLU A 66 12.72 -2.21 25.71
N VAL A 67 12.75 -1.23 24.80
CA VAL A 67 12.39 -1.44 23.39
C VAL A 67 13.41 -2.33 22.69
N ILE A 68 14.71 -2.14 22.96
CA ILE A 68 15.78 -2.96 22.41
C ILE A 68 15.61 -4.43 22.85
N ASP A 69 15.44 -4.66 24.15
CA ASP A 69 15.27 -5.99 24.72
C ASP A 69 14.07 -6.71 24.13
N TYR A 70 12.95 -5.99 24.00
CA TYR A 70 11.76 -6.55 23.37
C TYR A 70 12.01 -6.93 21.90
N CYS A 71 12.63 -6.06 21.12
CA CYS A 71 12.93 -6.35 19.72
C CYS A 71 13.84 -7.57 19.57
N LEU A 72 14.86 -7.69 20.41
CA LEU A 72 15.76 -8.84 20.43
C LEU A 72 15.01 -10.14 20.76
N GLN A 73 14.12 -10.11 21.74
CA GLN A 73 13.30 -11.27 22.12
C GLN A 73 12.34 -11.71 20.99
N GLN A 74 11.82 -10.77 20.21
CA GLN A 74 10.92 -11.06 19.08
C GLN A 74 11.67 -11.37 17.78
N GLY A 75 13.00 -11.24 17.74
CA GLY A 75 13.79 -11.40 16.54
C GLY A 75 13.71 -10.23 15.56
N TYR A 76 13.21 -9.06 15.99
CA TYR A 76 13.20 -7.85 15.19
C TYR A 76 14.57 -7.20 15.14
N LYS A 77 14.99 -6.76 13.96
CA LYS A 77 16.22 -5.97 13.79
C LYS A 77 15.91 -4.50 14.02
N ILE A 78 16.77 -3.82 14.80
CA ILE A 78 16.76 -2.37 14.96
C ILE A 78 17.85 -1.81 14.06
N VAL A 79 17.51 -0.85 13.22
CA VAL A 79 18.41 -0.12 12.33
C VAL A 79 18.26 1.35 12.66
N ASP A 80 19.16 1.88 13.47
CA ASP A 80 19.20 3.29 13.85
C ASP A 80 20.01 4.12 12.83
N TYR A 81 19.94 5.44 12.93
CA TYR A 81 20.53 6.33 11.94
C TYR A 81 22.05 6.19 11.78
N ASP A 82 22.77 5.73 12.81
CA ASP A 82 24.22 5.48 12.79
C ASP A 82 24.58 4.07 12.30
N ASP A 83 23.58 3.18 12.13
CA ASP A 83 23.81 1.81 11.66
C ASP A 83 24.28 1.81 10.21
N GLU A 84 25.30 1.02 9.89
CA GLU A 84 25.83 0.88 8.53
C GLU A 84 24.78 0.35 7.54
N SER A 85 23.80 -0.42 8.03
CA SER A 85 22.68 -0.91 7.21
C SER A 85 21.53 0.08 7.06
N TYR A 86 21.64 1.28 7.62
CA TYR A 86 20.61 2.31 7.43
C TYR A 86 20.66 2.85 6.00
N PRO A 87 19.55 2.80 5.23
CA PRO A 87 19.55 3.21 3.82
C PRO A 87 19.95 4.68 3.64
N ASN A 88 21.00 4.95 2.84
CA ASN A 88 21.45 6.31 2.57
C ASN A 88 20.36 7.13 1.89
N ARG A 89 19.58 6.52 0.99
CA ARG A 89 18.42 7.17 0.36
C ARG A 89 17.42 7.71 1.37
N LEU A 90 17.33 7.09 2.54
CA LEU A 90 16.42 7.53 3.58
C LEU A 90 17.05 8.63 4.43
N LYS A 91 18.40 8.70 4.53
CA LYS A 91 19.12 9.82 5.15
C LYS A 91 18.90 11.13 4.37
N ASP A 92 18.72 11.03 3.05
CA ASP A 92 18.53 12.19 2.16
C ASP A 92 17.18 12.91 2.35
N ILE A 93 16.21 12.30 3.03
CA ILE A 93 14.92 12.97 3.24
C ILE A 93 14.96 13.89 4.49
N PRO A 94 14.28 15.07 4.44
CA PRO A 94 14.37 16.05 5.52
C PRO A 94 13.88 15.58 6.89
N ASP A 95 12.99 14.60 6.90
CA ASP A 95 12.33 14.00 8.04
C ASP A 95 12.64 12.50 8.14
N ALA A 96 13.92 12.13 7.91
CA ALA A 96 14.40 10.76 8.03
C ALA A 96 14.01 10.12 9.37
N PRO A 97 13.61 8.84 9.42
CA PRO A 97 13.37 8.14 10.68
C PRO A 97 14.63 8.06 11.53
N ALA A 98 14.54 8.34 12.82
CA ALA A 98 15.67 8.13 13.74
C ALA A 98 16.01 6.64 13.88
N VAL A 99 14.99 5.77 13.81
CA VAL A 99 15.11 4.32 13.99
C VAL A 99 14.12 3.63 13.06
N LEU A 100 14.55 2.50 12.50
CA LEU A 100 13.71 1.55 11.78
C LEU A 100 13.66 0.24 12.57
N TYR A 101 12.47 -0.30 12.71
CA TYR A 101 12.21 -1.63 13.25
C TYR A 101 11.89 -2.55 12.05
N VAL A 102 12.62 -3.66 11.91
CA VAL A 102 12.55 -4.53 10.75
C VAL A 102 12.20 -5.95 11.18
N ASP A 103 11.13 -6.49 10.63
CA ASP A 103 10.79 -7.91 10.69
C ASP A 103 11.15 -8.54 9.33
N GLY A 104 12.06 -9.52 9.35
CA GLY A 104 12.65 -10.10 8.16
C GLY A 104 14.02 -9.52 7.81
N ILE A 105 14.41 -9.65 6.53
CA ILE A 105 15.75 -9.25 6.05
C ILE A 105 15.61 -7.97 5.23
N LEU A 106 16.11 -6.85 5.76
CA LEU A 106 16.24 -5.61 4.98
C LEU A 106 17.33 -5.81 3.92
N PRO A 107 17.00 -5.77 2.63
CA PRO A 107 17.99 -5.88 1.58
C PRO A 107 18.85 -4.60 1.51
N ASP A 108 19.97 -4.67 0.79
CA ASP A 108 20.77 -3.49 0.50
C ASP A 108 20.03 -2.57 -0.48
N ILE A 109 19.20 -1.70 0.10
CA ILE A 109 18.31 -0.79 -0.64
C ILE A 109 19.08 0.14 -1.56
N ASP A 110 20.28 0.56 -1.17
CA ASP A 110 21.05 1.56 -1.91
C ASP A 110 21.63 1.00 -3.22
N ASN A 111 21.88 -0.30 -3.28
CA ASN A 111 22.38 -1.03 -4.45
C ASN A 111 21.26 -1.69 -5.29
N LEU A 112 20.00 -1.48 -4.94
CA LEU A 112 18.86 -2.03 -5.67
C LEU A 112 18.04 -0.93 -6.33
N VAL A 113 17.43 -1.26 -7.47
CA VAL A 113 16.34 -0.45 -8.02
C VAL A 113 15.09 -0.73 -7.20
N THR A 114 14.62 0.28 -6.49
CA THR A 114 13.43 0.18 -5.64
C THR A 114 12.33 1.06 -6.17
N ILE A 115 11.15 0.48 -6.39
CA ILE A 115 9.97 1.18 -6.90
C ILE A 115 8.84 1.07 -5.89
N ALA A 116 8.35 2.22 -5.42
CA ALA A 116 7.14 2.23 -4.63
C ALA A 116 5.92 1.99 -5.51
N MET A 117 5.10 1.00 -5.18
CA MET A 117 3.81 0.79 -5.82
C MET A 117 2.71 1.22 -4.86
N VAL A 118 1.91 2.20 -5.28
CA VAL A 118 0.87 2.81 -4.46
C VAL A 118 -0.43 2.97 -5.25
N GLY A 119 -1.55 3.05 -4.53
CA GLY A 119 -2.82 3.28 -5.19
C GLY A 119 -4.02 3.26 -4.25
N SER A 120 -5.20 3.11 -4.85
CA SER A 120 -6.48 3.09 -4.15
C SER A 120 -6.56 1.94 -3.15
N ARG A 121 -7.09 2.21 -1.95
CA ARG A 121 -7.44 1.17 -0.97
C ARG A 121 -8.63 0.32 -1.41
N LYS A 122 -9.51 0.89 -2.25
CA LYS A 122 -10.61 0.20 -2.92
C LYS A 122 -10.22 -0.02 -4.38
N ALA A 123 -9.23 -0.89 -4.60
CA ALA A 123 -8.70 -1.14 -5.93
C ALA A 123 -9.74 -1.86 -6.80
N SER A 124 -9.89 -1.40 -8.06
CA SER A 124 -10.68 -2.09 -9.05
C SER A 124 -10.02 -3.43 -9.45
N GLU A 125 -10.78 -4.36 -10.04
CA GLU A 125 -10.21 -5.61 -10.54
C GLU A 125 -9.14 -5.38 -11.61
N TYR A 126 -9.31 -4.36 -12.44
CA TYR A 126 -8.31 -3.95 -13.41
C TYR A 126 -7.01 -3.52 -12.72
N ALA A 127 -7.10 -2.64 -11.74
CA ALA A 127 -5.93 -2.14 -11.01
C ALA A 127 -5.19 -3.27 -10.26
N VAL A 128 -5.92 -4.24 -9.70
CA VAL A 128 -5.33 -5.44 -9.09
C VAL A 128 -4.54 -6.26 -10.11
N ARG A 129 -5.09 -6.46 -11.32
CA ARG A 129 -4.37 -7.17 -12.39
C ARG A 129 -3.13 -6.40 -12.81
N VAL A 130 -3.24 -5.10 -13.02
CA VAL A 130 -2.09 -4.22 -13.35
C VAL A 130 -1.02 -4.28 -12.27
N ALA A 131 -1.39 -4.16 -10.98
CA ALA A 131 -0.44 -4.24 -9.88
C ALA A 131 0.34 -5.56 -9.86
N ARG A 132 -0.34 -6.68 -10.14
CA ARG A 132 0.31 -8.00 -10.24
C ARG A 132 1.28 -8.09 -11.42
N VAL A 133 0.89 -7.58 -12.60
CA VAL A 133 1.75 -7.58 -13.79
C VAL A 133 3.00 -6.73 -13.55
N PHE A 134 2.83 -5.51 -13.01
CA PHE A 134 3.96 -4.64 -12.70
C PHE A 134 4.83 -5.21 -11.58
N GLY A 135 4.23 -5.67 -10.47
CA GLY A 135 4.98 -6.26 -9.36
C GLY A 135 5.82 -7.44 -9.83
N LYS A 136 5.22 -8.38 -10.56
CA LYS A 136 5.92 -9.54 -11.12
C LYS A 136 7.03 -9.12 -12.08
N GLY A 137 6.74 -8.26 -13.07
CA GLY A 137 7.73 -7.83 -14.05
C GLY A 137 8.90 -7.09 -13.42
N LEU A 138 8.64 -6.20 -12.46
CA LEU A 138 9.69 -5.46 -11.74
C LEU A 138 10.60 -6.42 -10.95
N THR A 139 10.02 -7.38 -10.21
CA THR A 139 10.83 -8.33 -9.41
C THR A 139 11.58 -9.33 -10.28
N GLU A 140 11.01 -9.82 -11.38
CA GLU A 140 11.72 -10.68 -12.34
C GLU A 140 12.92 -9.96 -12.98
N ALA A 141 12.83 -8.66 -13.16
CA ALA A 141 13.94 -7.83 -13.65
C ALA A 141 14.98 -7.49 -12.58
N GLY A 142 14.82 -7.92 -11.34
CA GLY A 142 15.75 -7.62 -10.25
C GLY A 142 15.48 -6.30 -9.51
N ALA A 143 14.36 -5.64 -9.78
CA ALA A 143 13.93 -4.49 -8.98
C ALA A 143 13.16 -4.96 -7.72
N SER A 144 13.26 -4.20 -6.64
CA SER A 144 12.48 -4.41 -5.43
C SER A 144 11.25 -3.52 -5.39
N VAL A 145 10.11 -4.09 -5.01
CA VAL A 145 8.86 -3.35 -4.86
C VAL A 145 8.67 -2.95 -3.40
N ILE A 146 8.40 -1.68 -3.17
CA ILE A 146 8.10 -1.12 -1.85
C ILE A 146 6.63 -0.70 -1.83
N SER A 147 5.92 -0.99 -0.75
CA SER A 147 4.59 -0.46 -0.55
C SER A 147 4.24 -0.20 0.91
N GLY A 148 3.06 0.34 1.14
CA GLY A 148 2.64 0.69 2.48
C GLY A 148 2.01 -0.43 3.27
N GLY A 149 1.82 -1.64 2.74
CA GLY A 149 1.11 -2.70 3.42
C GLY A 149 -0.36 -2.34 3.72
N ALA A 150 -0.94 -1.37 3.02
CA ALA A 150 -2.34 -1.02 3.15
C ALA A 150 -3.21 -2.01 2.34
N LEU A 151 -4.52 -2.03 2.62
CA LEU A 151 -5.49 -2.74 1.77
C LEU A 151 -5.49 -2.14 0.35
N GLY A 152 -5.80 -2.95 -0.66
CA GLY A 152 -5.85 -2.53 -2.06
C GLY A 152 -4.53 -2.79 -2.78
N ILE A 153 -4.07 -1.84 -3.62
CA ILE A 153 -2.89 -2.01 -4.48
C ILE A 153 -1.66 -2.46 -3.69
N ASP A 154 -1.44 -1.87 -2.53
CA ASP A 154 -0.29 -2.18 -1.68
C ASP A 154 -0.21 -3.67 -1.31
N SER A 155 -1.32 -4.34 -1.02
CA SER A 155 -1.36 -5.73 -0.56
C SER A 155 -1.09 -6.78 -1.64
N TYR A 156 -1.07 -6.38 -2.91
CA TYR A 156 -0.85 -7.29 -4.05
C TYR A 156 0.59 -7.32 -4.56
N SER A 157 1.51 -6.61 -3.90
CA SER A 157 2.87 -6.37 -4.38
C SER A 157 3.98 -6.98 -3.51
N HIS A 158 3.69 -7.82 -2.51
CA HIS A 158 4.70 -8.23 -1.52
C HIS A 158 5.04 -9.70 -1.39
N GLU A 159 6.37 -9.93 -1.29
CA GLU A 159 7.05 -10.89 -0.43
C GLU A 159 8.36 -10.22 0.01
N GLY A 160 8.60 -10.04 1.35
CA GLY A 160 9.83 -9.38 1.81
C GLY A 160 9.78 -8.94 3.27
N ALA A 161 10.68 -8.03 3.67
CA ALA A 161 10.77 -7.49 5.01
C ALA A 161 9.67 -6.46 5.31
N LEU A 162 9.17 -6.46 6.54
CA LEU A 162 8.33 -5.41 7.08
C LEU A 162 9.21 -4.36 7.76
N VAL A 163 9.12 -3.10 7.32
CA VAL A 163 9.90 -1.98 7.86
C VAL A 163 8.97 -0.91 8.42
N THR A 164 9.22 -0.46 9.64
CA THR A 164 8.44 0.60 10.27
C THR A 164 9.32 1.47 11.16
N GLU A 165 8.98 2.77 11.31
CA GLU A 165 9.57 3.62 12.33
C GLU A 165 8.83 3.56 13.67
N TYR A 166 7.63 2.95 13.69
CA TYR A 166 6.83 2.87 14.91
C TYR A 166 7.35 1.75 15.80
N GLN A 167 7.58 2.09 17.07
CA GLN A 167 7.98 1.11 18.09
C GLN A 167 6.95 -0.01 18.18
N PRO A 168 7.37 -1.25 18.52
CA PRO A 168 6.45 -2.30 18.91
C PRO A 168 5.46 -1.75 19.95
N PHE A 169 4.22 -2.19 19.95
CA PHE A 169 3.11 -1.70 20.79
C PHE A 169 2.51 -0.34 20.39
N THR A 170 3.03 0.37 19.42
CA THR A 170 2.40 1.60 18.92
C THR A 170 1.02 1.27 18.35
N LYS A 171 -0.03 1.87 18.92
CA LYS A 171 -1.40 1.65 18.44
C LYS A 171 -1.56 2.17 17.02
N ALA A 172 -2.20 1.36 16.18
CA ALA A 172 -2.55 1.77 14.83
C ALA A 172 -3.45 3.01 14.85
N SER A 173 -3.10 4.02 14.04
CA SER A 173 -3.84 5.28 13.94
C SER A 173 -3.87 5.77 12.51
N GLY A 174 -5.02 6.30 12.08
CA GLY A 174 -5.13 6.93 10.76
C GLY A 174 -4.15 8.09 10.54
N ARG A 175 -3.71 8.75 11.61
CA ARG A 175 -2.71 9.84 11.57
C ARG A 175 -1.30 9.37 11.20
N ASN A 176 -1.01 8.06 11.35
CA ASN A 176 0.29 7.47 11.05
C ASN A 176 0.52 7.29 9.54
N PHE A 177 -0.55 7.16 8.75
CA PHE A 177 -0.42 6.92 7.30
C PHE A 177 0.33 8.03 6.55
N PRO A 178 0.00 9.33 6.73
CA PRO A 178 0.74 10.40 6.07
C PRO A 178 2.21 10.47 6.49
N VAL A 179 2.51 10.20 7.75
CA VAL A 179 3.87 10.18 8.30
C VAL A 179 4.66 9.03 7.69
N ARG A 180 4.11 7.81 7.66
CA ARG A 180 4.74 6.64 7.07
C ARG A 180 5.01 6.79 5.56
N ASN A 181 4.14 7.47 4.81
CA ASN A 181 4.26 7.58 3.35
C ASN A 181 5.59 8.21 2.89
N ARG A 182 6.22 9.05 3.72
CA ARG A 182 7.55 9.59 3.43
C ARG A 182 8.65 8.52 3.40
N ILE A 183 8.47 7.45 4.18
CA ILE A 183 9.41 6.32 4.21
C ILE A 183 9.26 5.48 2.94
N ILE A 184 8.03 5.26 2.48
CA ILE A 184 7.76 4.53 1.24
C ILE A 184 8.45 5.20 0.06
N SER A 185 8.22 6.49 -0.12
CA SER A 185 8.88 7.27 -1.18
C SER A 185 10.37 7.45 -0.92
N GLY A 186 10.79 7.60 0.35
CA GLY A 186 12.19 7.78 0.75
C GLY A 186 13.08 6.58 0.42
N LEU A 187 12.58 5.37 0.60
CA LEU A 187 13.26 4.13 0.26
C LEU A 187 13.28 3.84 -1.25
N SER A 188 12.53 4.59 -2.07
CA SER A 188 12.34 4.30 -3.48
C SER A 188 13.08 5.26 -4.37
N LEU A 189 13.49 4.82 -5.56
CA LEU A 189 13.98 5.68 -6.66
C LEU A 189 12.81 6.33 -7.40
N GLY A 190 11.73 5.58 -7.58
CA GLY A 190 10.53 6.04 -8.25
C GLY A 190 9.26 5.54 -7.56
N VAL A 191 8.16 6.25 -7.80
CA VAL A 191 6.82 5.92 -7.28
C VAL A 191 5.89 5.67 -8.45
N LEU A 192 5.34 4.47 -8.54
CA LEU A 192 4.32 4.07 -9.51
C LEU A 192 2.93 4.14 -8.89
N VAL A 193 2.08 4.98 -9.45
CA VAL A 193 0.66 5.08 -9.07
C VAL A 193 -0.17 4.22 -10.02
N VAL A 194 -0.70 3.12 -9.51
CA VAL A 194 -1.48 2.16 -10.32
C VAL A 194 -2.93 2.62 -10.51
N GLU A 195 -3.55 3.12 -9.44
CA GLU A 195 -4.92 3.64 -9.46
C GLU A 195 -5.08 4.75 -8.43
N ALA A 196 -5.65 5.87 -8.82
CA ALA A 196 -6.01 6.94 -7.91
C ALA A 196 -7.19 7.75 -8.46
N GLY A 197 -8.24 7.93 -7.66
CA GLY A 197 -9.26 8.93 -7.94
C GLY A 197 -8.75 10.35 -7.65
N VAL A 198 -9.43 11.37 -8.15
CA VAL A 198 -9.03 12.80 -8.04
C VAL A 198 -8.84 13.27 -6.59
N ARG A 199 -9.52 12.65 -5.63
CA ARG A 199 -9.42 12.96 -4.18
C ARG A 199 -8.74 11.86 -3.38
N SER A 200 -7.89 11.05 -4.00
CA SER A 200 -7.22 9.92 -3.36
C SER A 200 -6.17 10.37 -2.34
N GLY A 201 -6.09 9.65 -1.21
CA GLY A 201 -4.98 9.77 -0.26
C GLY A 201 -3.61 9.43 -0.84
N THR A 202 -3.55 8.78 -2.00
CA THR A 202 -2.32 8.50 -2.77
C THR A 202 -1.56 9.78 -3.12
N PHE A 203 -2.26 10.92 -3.29
CA PHE A 203 -1.62 12.21 -3.54
C PHE A 203 -0.71 12.69 -2.40
N VAL A 204 -0.89 12.21 -1.19
CA VAL A 204 0.05 12.49 -0.09
C VAL A 204 1.40 11.83 -0.38
N THR A 205 1.41 10.60 -0.88
CA THR A 205 2.64 9.89 -1.25
C THR A 205 3.31 10.52 -2.48
N THR A 206 2.52 10.89 -3.51
CA THR A 206 3.08 11.53 -4.71
C THR A 206 3.70 12.90 -4.40
N LYS A 207 3.07 13.67 -3.51
CA LYS A 207 3.64 14.93 -3.03
C LYS A 207 4.98 14.70 -2.31
N ARG A 208 5.06 13.70 -1.42
CA ARG A 208 6.31 13.32 -0.74
C ARG A 208 7.38 12.89 -1.73
N ALA A 209 7.02 12.08 -2.74
CA ALA A 209 7.94 11.67 -3.79
C ALA A 209 8.57 12.87 -4.52
N LEU A 210 7.76 13.85 -4.91
CA LEU A 210 8.25 15.07 -5.58
C LEU A 210 9.13 15.92 -4.66
N GLU A 211 8.75 16.12 -3.38
CA GLU A 211 9.56 16.82 -2.37
C GLU A 211 10.93 16.14 -2.17
N GLN A 212 10.97 14.81 -2.29
CA GLN A 212 12.18 13.98 -2.15
C GLN A 212 12.91 13.76 -3.48
N LYS A 213 12.50 14.42 -4.57
CA LYS A 213 13.09 14.30 -5.93
C LYS A 213 13.08 12.85 -6.44
N ARG A 214 12.02 12.09 -6.15
CA ARG A 214 11.79 10.75 -6.68
C ARG A 214 11.04 10.84 -7.99
N ASP A 215 11.35 9.93 -8.91
CA ASP A 215 10.61 9.84 -10.17
C ASP A 215 9.16 9.43 -9.90
N LEU A 216 8.24 9.98 -10.66
CA LEU A 216 6.82 9.69 -10.53
C LEU A 216 6.29 9.11 -11.83
N TYR A 217 5.65 7.97 -11.72
CA TYR A 217 5.00 7.25 -12.82
C TYR A 217 3.52 7.01 -12.51
N ALA A 218 2.71 6.98 -13.54
CA ALA A 218 1.29 6.66 -13.40
C ALA A 218 0.81 5.77 -14.54
N VAL A 219 -0.07 4.81 -14.19
CA VAL A 219 -0.73 3.96 -15.17
C VAL A 219 -1.84 4.75 -15.84
N PRO A 220 -1.86 4.87 -17.18
CA PRO A 220 -2.93 5.54 -17.91
C PRO A 220 -4.23 4.74 -17.81
N ALA A 221 -5.35 5.42 -17.82
CA ALA A 221 -6.64 4.80 -17.65
C ALA A 221 -7.74 5.49 -18.45
N PRO A 222 -8.93 4.85 -18.60
CA PRO A 222 -10.04 5.42 -19.37
C PRO A 222 -10.40 6.83 -18.85
N VAL A 223 -10.49 7.79 -19.77
CA VAL A 223 -10.68 9.22 -19.44
C VAL A 223 -11.96 9.52 -18.68
N LEU A 224 -13.00 8.69 -18.89
CA LEU A 224 -14.31 8.88 -18.24
C LEU A 224 -14.44 8.15 -16.90
N SER A 225 -13.40 7.43 -16.45
CA SER A 225 -13.43 6.72 -15.18
C SER A 225 -13.07 7.64 -14.02
N VAL A 226 -13.96 7.73 -13.04
CA VAL A 226 -13.77 8.54 -11.83
C VAL A 226 -12.67 7.96 -10.93
N GLU A 227 -12.54 6.62 -10.90
CA GLU A 227 -11.56 5.88 -10.12
C GLU A 227 -10.12 6.18 -10.55
N TYR A 228 -9.93 6.55 -11.81
CA TYR A 228 -8.63 6.79 -12.44
C TYR A 228 -8.34 8.26 -12.78
N GLY A 229 -9.27 9.15 -12.51
CA GLY A 229 -9.09 10.57 -12.81
C GLY A 229 -7.82 11.17 -12.20
N GLY A 230 -7.36 10.61 -11.09
CA GLY A 230 -6.12 11.01 -10.42
C GLY A 230 -4.85 10.58 -11.14
N THR A 231 -4.77 9.35 -11.68
CA THR A 231 -3.59 8.90 -12.44
C THR A 231 -3.44 9.70 -13.73
N ASN A 232 -4.53 9.92 -14.47
CA ASN A 232 -4.51 10.77 -15.67
C ASN A 232 -4.09 12.21 -15.34
N LYS A 233 -4.52 12.77 -14.19
CA LYS A 233 -4.09 14.09 -13.73
C LYS A 233 -2.60 14.15 -13.38
N LEU A 234 -2.04 13.08 -12.82
CA LEU A 234 -0.59 12.98 -12.58
C LEU A 234 0.18 13.00 -13.91
N ILE A 235 -0.28 12.26 -14.90
CA ILE A 235 0.32 12.24 -16.25
C ILE A 235 0.25 13.64 -16.88
N GLU A 236 -0.89 14.31 -16.83
CA GLU A 236 -1.05 15.69 -17.30
C GLU A 236 -0.07 16.65 -16.62
N ASN A 237 0.26 16.41 -15.35
CA ASN A 237 1.20 17.21 -14.56
C ASN A 237 2.66 16.74 -14.70
N GLY A 238 2.99 15.86 -15.66
CA GLY A 238 4.35 15.47 -16.00
C GLY A 238 4.84 14.17 -15.36
N ALA A 239 3.99 13.38 -14.74
CA ALA A 239 4.37 12.01 -14.35
C ALA A 239 4.64 11.15 -15.59
N GLY A 240 5.65 10.29 -15.53
CA GLY A 240 5.95 9.32 -16.57
C GLY A 240 4.77 8.37 -16.81
N VAL A 241 4.47 8.10 -18.07
CA VAL A 241 3.42 7.14 -18.43
C VAL A 241 3.98 5.73 -18.31
N ALA A 242 3.33 4.90 -17.49
CA ALA A 242 3.70 3.50 -17.29
C ALA A 242 2.66 2.58 -17.94
N ILE A 243 2.97 2.08 -19.14
CA ILE A 243 2.15 1.11 -19.87
C ILE A 243 2.61 -0.31 -19.56
N ASN A 244 3.90 -0.46 -19.26
CA ASN A 244 4.54 -1.74 -18.94
C ASN A 244 5.66 -1.53 -17.89
N PRO A 245 6.15 -2.60 -17.23
CA PRO A 245 7.21 -2.49 -16.21
C PRO A 245 8.51 -1.87 -16.72
N VAL A 246 8.86 -2.03 -18.02
CA VAL A 246 10.07 -1.42 -18.63
C VAL A 246 10.04 0.10 -18.52
N ASP A 247 8.85 0.72 -18.69
CA ASP A 247 8.72 2.18 -18.65
C ASP A 247 9.19 2.77 -17.32
N VAL A 248 9.04 2.01 -16.25
CA VAL A 248 9.39 2.42 -14.88
C VAL A 248 10.87 2.25 -14.58
N VAL A 249 11.52 1.18 -15.10
CA VAL A 249 12.89 0.84 -14.69
C VAL A 249 13.96 1.18 -15.72
N LYS A 250 13.59 1.46 -16.98
CA LYS A 250 14.54 1.75 -18.06
C LYS A 250 15.50 2.90 -17.76
N ALA A 251 15.06 3.90 -16.99
CA ALA A 251 15.90 5.04 -16.60
C ALA A 251 17.00 4.68 -15.59
N TYR A 252 16.94 3.50 -15.00
CA TYR A 252 17.89 3.03 -13.99
C TYR A 252 18.83 1.94 -14.52
N ALA A 253 18.59 1.41 -15.74
CA ALA A 253 19.30 0.25 -16.28
C ALA A 253 20.83 0.46 -16.39
N ASP A 254 21.27 1.67 -16.74
CA ASP A 254 22.70 1.99 -16.86
C ASP A 254 23.38 2.30 -15.51
N ARG A 255 22.60 2.35 -14.42
CA ARG A 255 23.09 2.75 -13.11
C ARG A 255 23.12 1.60 -12.09
N PHE A 256 22.42 0.50 -12.38
CA PHE A 256 22.26 -0.62 -11.46
C PHE A 256 22.44 -1.94 -12.22
N ASP A 257 23.56 -2.62 -11.92
CA ASP A 257 23.90 -3.93 -12.51
C ASP A 257 22.94 -5.05 -12.07
N THR A 258 22.13 -4.79 -11.05
CA THR A 258 21.13 -5.75 -10.55
C THR A 258 19.92 -5.89 -11.47
N LEU A 259 19.74 -4.96 -12.46
CA LEU A 259 18.64 -5.01 -13.41
C LEU A 259 18.96 -5.90 -14.61
N ASP A 260 18.12 -6.89 -14.84
CA ASP A 260 18.11 -7.72 -16.06
C ASP A 260 16.95 -7.32 -16.99
N MET A 261 17.22 -6.39 -17.91
CA MET A 261 16.23 -5.87 -18.85
C MET A 261 15.76 -6.92 -19.87
N SER A 262 16.50 -8.02 -20.06
CA SER A 262 16.11 -9.10 -20.99
C SER A 262 14.86 -9.84 -20.47
N LYS A 263 14.76 -10.08 -19.18
CA LYS A 263 13.61 -10.71 -18.54
C LYS A 263 12.33 -9.88 -18.69
N LEU A 264 12.44 -8.55 -18.66
CA LEU A 264 11.31 -7.65 -18.90
C LEU A 264 10.80 -7.70 -20.33
N ARG A 265 11.69 -7.84 -21.30
CA ARG A 265 11.30 -7.95 -22.72
C ARG A 265 10.53 -9.24 -22.98
N GLU A 266 10.98 -10.36 -22.40
CA GLU A 266 10.28 -11.65 -22.51
C GLU A 266 8.89 -11.60 -21.88
N SER A 267 8.77 -11.07 -20.67
CA SER A 267 7.47 -10.97 -19.97
C SER A 267 6.48 -10.05 -20.70
N ASN A 268 6.96 -8.97 -21.30
CA ASN A 268 6.14 -8.08 -22.13
C ASN A 268 5.69 -8.75 -23.42
N GLN A 269 6.56 -9.52 -24.08
CA GLN A 269 6.21 -10.24 -25.29
C GLN A 269 5.10 -11.26 -25.02
N ILE A 270 5.22 -12.03 -23.94
CA ILE A 270 4.18 -12.99 -23.52
C ILE A 270 2.85 -12.28 -23.20
N ALA A 271 2.89 -11.10 -22.59
CA ALA A 271 1.68 -10.32 -22.30
C ALA A 271 1.04 -9.75 -23.56
N LEU A 272 1.85 -9.30 -24.54
CA LEU A 272 1.38 -8.82 -25.84
C LEU A 272 0.82 -9.95 -26.68
N ASP A 273 1.49 -11.10 -26.74
CA ASP A 273 1.03 -12.27 -27.48
C ASP A 273 -0.32 -12.78 -26.96
N LYS A 274 -0.52 -12.79 -25.64
CA LYS A 274 -1.82 -13.13 -25.04
C LYS A 274 -2.88 -12.07 -25.37
N SER A 275 -2.55 -10.79 -25.32
CA SER A 275 -3.49 -9.72 -25.66
C SER A 275 -3.84 -9.71 -27.15
N GLU A 276 -2.88 -10.03 -28.03
CA GLU A 276 -3.14 -10.18 -29.48
C GLU A 276 -4.01 -11.39 -29.78
N GLN A 277 -3.88 -12.50 -29.06
CA GLN A 277 -4.77 -13.65 -29.17
C GLN A 277 -6.19 -13.28 -28.74
N ASP A 278 -6.37 -12.56 -27.63
CA ASP A 278 -7.65 -12.06 -27.17
C ASP A 278 -8.28 -11.02 -28.13
N VAL A 279 -7.47 -10.12 -28.70
CA VAL A 279 -7.90 -9.14 -29.70
C VAL A 279 -8.22 -9.81 -31.05
N ASN A 280 -7.49 -10.85 -31.44
CA ASN A 280 -7.79 -11.60 -32.66
C ASN A 280 -9.07 -12.43 -32.55
N MET A 281 -9.41 -12.92 -31.34
CA MET A 281 -10.73 -13.50 -31.07
C MET A 281 -11.85 -12.45 -31.06
N ALA A 282 -11.54 -11.19 -30.72
CA ALA A 282 -12.46 -10.06 -30.66
C ALA A 282 -12.45 -9.21 -31.95
N ARG A 283 -11.79 -9.61 -33.03
CA ARG A 283 -11.86 -8.92 -34.34
C ARG A 283 -13.30 -9.01 -34.84
N ILE A 284 -14.10 -8.04 -34.43
CA ILE A 284 -15.39 -7.72 -35.04
C ILE A 284 -15.08 -7.35 -36.49
N LYS A 285 -15.40 -8.25 -37.44
CA LYS A 285 -15.39 -7.91 -38.87
C LYS A 285 -16.25 -6.63 -39.01
N PRO A 286 -15.76 -5.59 -39.69
CA PRO A 286 -16.58 -4.41 -39.90
C PRO A 286 -17.87 -4.84 -40.59
N ARG A 287 -19.01 -4.66 -39.91
CA ARG A 287 -20.33 -4.92 -40.49
C ARG A 287 -20.50 -3.92 -41.63
N THR A 288 -20.58 -4.42 -42.87
CA THR A 288 -21.00 -3.60 -44.01
C THR A 288 -22.44 -3.11 -43.79
N GLN A 289 -22.75 -1.93 -44.23
CA GLN A 289 -24.06 -1.27 -44.05
C GLN A 289 -25.29 -2.12 -44.41
N ASN A 290 -25.12 -3.19 -45.21
CA ASN A 290 -26.19 -4.13 -45.57
C ASN A 290 -26.48 -5.20 -44.51
N GLN A 291 -25.66 -5.35 -43.44
CA GLN A 291 -25.90 -6.30 -42.36
C GLN A 291 -26.61 -5.72 -41.13
N ILE A 292 -26.89 -4.43 -41.14
CA ILE A 292 -27.62 -3.72 -40.03
C ILE A 292 -29.13 -4.01 -40.08
N LYS A 293 -29.66 -4.57 -41.19
CA LYS A 293 -31.10 -4.85 -41.36
C LYS A 293 -31.56 -6.27 -41.00
N GLN A 294 -30.67 -7.11 -40.47
CA GLN A 294 -31.04 -8.41 -39.95
C GLN A 294 -30.49 -8.61 -38.54
N SER A 295 -31.02 -7.90 -37.57
CA SER A 295 -30.93 -8.25 -36.17
C SER A 295 -31.81 -9.46 -35.92
N ASN A 296 -31.21 -10.55 -35.52
CA ASN A 296 -31.83 -11.82 -35.27
C ASN A 296 -32.81 -11.69 -34.07
N PRO A 297 -34.12 -12.01 -34.21
CA PRO A 297 -35.06 -11.89 -33.09
C PRO A 297 -34.74 -12.77 -31.88
N ASP A 298 -33.78 -13.69 -32.01
CA ASP A 298 -33.35 -14.60 -30.93
C ASP A 298 -32.37 -13.99 -29.95
N GLU A 299 -31.64 -12.90 -30.27
CA GLU A 299 -30.74 -12.21 -29.34
C GLU A 299 -31.51 -11.44 -28.24
N GLU A 300 -32.70 -10.91 -28.56
CA GLU A 300 -33.57 -10.26 -27.56
C GLU A 300 -34.18 -11.27 -26.57
N LYS A 301 -34.47 -12.51 -27.02
CA LYS A 301 -35.01 -13.57 -26.14
C LYS A 301 -33.97 -14.07 -25.10
N TYR A 302 -32.67 -14.05 -25.43
CA TYR A 302 -31.63 -14.45 -24.48
C TYR A 302 -31.41 -13.43 -23.35
N SER A 303 -31.58 -12.14 -23.63
CA SER A 303 -31.51 -11.06 -22.64
C SER A 303 -32.63 -11.17 -21.60
N PHE A 304 -33.87 -11.42 -22.02
CA PHE A 304 -35.03 -11.53 -21.12
C PHE A 304 -34.97 -12.77 -20.21
N LYS A 305 -34.53 -13.92 -20.73
CA LYS A 305 -34.41 -15.17 -19.94
C LYS A 305 -33.38 -15.05 -18.82
N ASN A 306 -32.30 -14.29 -19.02
CA ASN A 306 -31.29 -14.07 -17.98
C ASN A 306 -31.80 -13.13 -16.88
N VAL A 307 -32.64 -12.15 -17.21
CA VAL A 307 -33.26 -11.25 -16.24
C VAL A 307 -34.33 -11.96 -15.40
N GLU A 308 -35.14 -12.83 -16.00
CA GLU A 308 -36.12 -13.65 -15.27
C GLU A 308 -35.46 -14.66 -14.33
N LYS A 309 -34.42 -15.39 -14.78
CA LYS A 309 -33.64 -16.29 -13.92
C LYS A 309 -32.97 -15.57 -12.74
N SER A 310 -32.48 -14.35 -12.96
CA SER A 310 -31.89 -13.53 -11.90
C SER A 310 -32.96 -13.06 -10.90
N ARG A 311 -34.17 -12.74 -11.35
CA ARG A 311 -35.29 -12.38 -10.47
C ARG A 311 -35.82 -13.56 -9.66
N GLU A 312 -35.96 -14.72 -10.27
CA GLU A 312 -36.35 -15.97 -9.57
C GLU A 312 -35.29 -16.41 -8.56
N HIS A 313 -33.99 -16.24 -8.87
CA HIS A 313 -32.90 -16.54 -7.94
C HIS A 313 -32.94 -15.60 -6.73
N ARG A 314 -33.10 -14.28 -6.92
CA ARG A 314 -33.25 -13.30 -5.85
C ARG A 314 -34.46 -13.59 -4.95
N ALA A 315 -35.63 -13.89 -5.53
CA ALA A 315 -36.81 -14.21 -4.76
C ALA A 315 -36.61 -15.47 -3.86
N LYS A 316 -35.92 -16.50 -4.35
CA LYS A 316 -35.60 -17.71 -3.57
C LYS A 316 -34.56 -17.45 -2.48
N VAL A 317 -33.65 -16.50 -2.67
CA VAL A 317 -32.64 -16.11 -1.67
C VAL A 317 -33.31 -15.28 -0.57
N GLU A 318 -34.22 -14.36 -0.92
CA GLU A 318 -34.98 -13.56 0.04
C GLU A 318 -35.91 -14.43 0.91
N GLU A 319 -36.59 -15.42 0.30
CA GLU A 319 -37.45 -16.35 1.02
C GLU A 319 -36.69 -17.20 2.07
N LYS A 320 -35.48 -17.64 1.74
CA LYS A 320 -34.58 -18.35 2.67
C LYS A 320 -33.99 -17.44 3.74
N ALA A 321 -33.83 -16.16 3.47
CA ALA A 321 -33.32 -15.18 4.43
C ALA A 321 -34.33 -14.86 5.55
N ILE A 322 -35.64 -14.99 5.31
CA ILE A 322 -36.71 -14.79 6.29
C ILE A 322 -36.65 -15.82 7.44
N GLU A 323 -36.08 -17.01 7.18
CA GLU A 323 -35.94 -18.07 8.20
C GLU A 323 -34.69 -17.91 9.11
N LEU A 324 -33.87 -16.88 8.91
CA LEU A 324 -32.67 -16.65 9.71
C LEU A 324 -33.02 -16.08 11.09
N GLN A 325 -32.34 -16.59 12.13
CA GLN A 325 -32.53 -16.17 13.52
C GLN A 325 -31.19 -15.80 14.19
N GLY A 326 -31.29 -15.01 15.27
CA GLY A 326 -30.12 -14.67 16.10
C GLY A 326 -29.00 -13.95 15.36
N ASN A 327 -27.77 -14.25 15.74
CA ASN A 327 -26.57 -13.60 15.19
C ASN A 327 -26.42 -13.78 13.67
N VAL A 328 -26.94 -14.88 13.11
CA VAL A 328 -26.86 -15.16 11.67
C VAL A 328 -27.72 -14.16 10.89
N LYS A 329 -28.89 -13.80 11.40
CA LYS A 329 -29.74 -12.77 10.80
C LYS A 329 -29.10 -11.39 10.89
N ILE A 330 -28.57 -11.02 12.05
CA ILE A 330 -27.92 -9.72 12.26
C ILE A 330 -26.77 -9.54 11.29
N VAL A 331 -25.91 -10.57 11.10
CA VAL A 331 -24.78 -10.53 10.18
C VAL A 331 -25.25 -10.46 8.74
N TYR A 332 -26.31 -11.19 8.36
CA TYR A 332 -26.87 -11.13 7.01
C TYR A 332 -27.44 -9.73 6.67
N ASP A 333 -28.10 -9.09 7.63
CA ASP A 333 -28.67 -7.76 7.45
C ASP A 333 -27.58 -6.66 7.34
N CYS A 334 -26.36 -6.93 7.87
CA CYS A 334 -25.21 -6.03 7.76
C CYS A 334 -24.47 -6.13 6.42
N LEU A 335 -24.79 -7.13 5.57
CA LEU A 335 -24.19 -7.31 4.26
C LEU A 335 -25.00 -6.61 3.17
N ASP A 336 -24.30 -6.10 2.15
CA ASP A 336 -24.88 -5.47 0.98
C ASP A 336 -24.74 -6.40 -0.26
N ASP A 337 -25.28 -6.01 -1.39
CA ASP A 337 -25.09 -6.68 -2.69
C ASP A 337 -23.66 -6.51 -3.23
N GLU A 338 -22.88 -5.59 -2.64
CA GLU A 338 -21.45 -5.43 -2.88
C GLU A 338 -20.62 -6.18 -1.83
N TYR A 339 -19.32 -6.44 -2.16
CA TYR A 339 -18.43 -7.12 -1.23
C TYR A 339 -18.08 -6.26 -0.02
N ASN A 340 -18.53 -6.69 1.17
CA ASN A 340 -18.20 -6.10 2.47
C ASN A 340 -16.98 -6.80 3.07
N PHE A 341 -16.07 -6.05 3.69
CA PHE A 341 -14.99 -6.64 4.48
C PHE A 341 -15.52 -7.13 5.83
N ILE A 342 -14.92 -8.20 6.34
CA ILE A 342 -15.31 -8.77 7.62
C ILE A 342 -15.25 -7.74 8.76
N ASP A 343 -14.27 -6.85 8.74
CA ASP A 343 -14.10 -5.82 9.77
C ASP A 343 -15.25 -4.81 9.75
N ASP A 344 -15.76 -4.46 8.57
CA ASP A 344 -16.94 -3.60 8.41
C ASP A 344 -18.21 -4.31 8.93
N VAL A 345 -18.33 -5.61 8.69
CA VAL A 345 -19.45 -6.41 9.17
C VAL A 345 -19.40 -6.54 10.70
N ILE A 346 -18.21 -6.74 11.29
CA ILE A 346 -18.02 -6.75 12.74
C ILE A 346 -18.43 -5.40 13.34
N ALA A 347 -17.99 -4.30 12.74
CA ALA A 347 -18.32 -2.95 13.20
C ALA A 347 -19.83 -2.64 13.10
N LYS A 348 -20.48 -3.03 11.99
CA LYS A 348 -21.92 -2.81 11.75
C LYS A 348 -22.80 -3.68 12.64
N SER A 349 -22.41 -4.94 12.86
CA SER A 349 -23.20 -5.90 13.62
C SER A 349 -23.12 -5.72 15.14
N ASN A 350 -22.10 -5.03 15.61
CA ASN A 350 -21.76 -4.87 17.03
C ASN A 350 -21.62 -6.22 17.78
N LEU A 351 -21.24 -7.28 17.05
CA LEU A 351 -21.03 -8.64 17.59
C LEU A 351 -19.53 -8.93 17.73
N PRO A 352 -19.14 -9.83 18.65
CA PRO A 352 -17.77 -10.34 18.71
C PRO A 352 -17.33 -10.96 17.40
N ALA A 353 -16.07 -10.78 17.01
CA ALA A 353 -15.50 -11.29 15.76
C ALA A 353 -15.73 -12.81 15.57
N SER A 354 -15.64 -13.60 16.64
CA SER A 354 -15.92 -15.04 16.61
C SER A 354 -17.37 -15.35 16.23
N SER A 355 -18.33 -14.56 16.70
CA SER A 355 -19.76 -14.73 16.38
C SER A 355 -20.06 -14.35 14.94
N VAL A 356 -19.41 -13.29 14.43
CA VAL A 356 -19.54 -12.88 13.03
C VAL A 356 -18.96 -13.94 12.09
N LEU A 357 -17.78 -14.50 12.39
CA LEU A 357 -17.17 -15.57 11.61
C LEU A 357 -18.05 -16.82 11.57
N ALA A 358 -18.58 -17.25 12.71
CA ALA A 358 -19.50 -18.39 12.79
C ALA A 358 -20.79 -18.15 11.96
N ALA A 359 -21.35 -16.95 12.03
CA ALA A 359 -22.53 -16.56 11.26
C ALA A 359 -22.26 -16.54 9.75
N LEU A 360 -21.13 -15.98 9.31
CA LEU A 360 -20.71 -15.97 7.90
C LEU A 360 -20.53 -17.39 7.36
N THR A 361 -19.92 -18.29 8.12
CA THR A 361 -19.78 -19.70 7.75
C THR A 361 -21.16 -20.36 7.55
N VAL A 362 -22.11 -20.13 8.45
CA VAL A 362 -23.47 -20.66 8.29
C VAL A 362 -24.18 -20.10 7.05
N LEU A 363 -24.02 -18.79 6.79
CA LEU A 363 -24.60 -18.13 5.62
C LEU A 363 -23.99 -18.65 4.29
N GLU A 364 -22.70 -18.94 4.29
CA GLU A 364 -22.00 -19.52 3.13
C GLU A 364 -22.45 -20.96 2.85
N ILE A 365 -22.58 -21.80 3.90
CA ILE A 365 -23.13 -23.16 3.79
C ILE A 365 -24.56 -23.14 3.25
N LYS A 366 -25.38 -22.17 3.69
CA LYS A 366 -26.76 -21.98 3.20
C LYS A 366 -26.81 -21.36 1.80
N LYS A 367 -25.67 -20.99 1.20
CA LYS A 367 -25.54 -20.32 -0.11
C LYS A 367 -26.30 -18.99 -0.18
N LEU A 368 -26.38 -18.28 0.92
CA LEU A 368 -27.00 -16.96 1.03
C LEU A 368 -26.02 -15.83 0.82
N ILE A 369 -24.73 -16.15 0.89
CA ILE A 369 -23.63 -15.20 0.66
C ILE A 369 -22.57 -15.84 -0.23
N ILE A 370 -21.79 -14.98 -0.89
CA ILE A 370 -20.64 -15.35 -1.70
C ILE A 370 -19.40 -14.77 -1.02
N SER A 371 -18.39 -15.61 -0.76
CA SER A 371 -17.10 -15.20 -0.25
C SER A 371 -16.11 -14.91 -1.38
N ALA A 372 -15.20 -13.98 -1.15
CA ALA A 372 -14.09 -13.67 -2.03
C ALA A 372 -12.78 -13.60 -1.24
N SER A 373 -11.65 -13.69 -1.95
CA SER A 373 -10.32 -13.55 -1.35
C SER A 373 -10.21 -12.25 -0.55
N GLY A 374 -9.49 -12.28 0.59
CA GLY A 374 -9.32 -11.13 1.49
C GLY A 374 -10.47 -10.99 2.50
N LYS A 375 -11.16 -12.09 2.86
CA LYS A 375 -12.26 -12.10 3.86
C LYS A 375 -13.37 -11.09 3.52
N ARG A 376 -13.81 -11.10 2.27
CA ARG A 376 -14.90 -10.27 1.78
C ARG A 376 -16.14 -11.13 1.47
N PHE A 377 -17.30 -10.59 1.78
CA PHE A 377 -18.57 -11.29 1.68
C PHE A 377 -19.64 -10.37 1.10
N LYS A 378 -20.54 -10.93 0.28
CA LYS A 378 -21.72 -10.22 -0.23
C LYS A 378 -22.92 -11.15 -0.24
N LYS A 379 -24.11 -10.60 -0.35
CA LYS A 379 -25.33 -11.38 -0.61
C LYS A 379 -25.26 -12.08 -1.98
N SER A 380 -25.83 -13.28 -2.05
CA SER A 380 -25.87 -14.09 -3.27
C SER A 380 -26.82 -13.54 -4.33
#